data_535b4d6d9bb1ddac0c697d621f96f03d
#
_entry.id   535b4d6d9bb1ddac0c697d621f96f03d
#
_cell.length_a   1.000
_cell.length_b   1.000
_cell.length_c   1.000
_cell.angle_alpha   90.00
_cell.angle_beta   90.00
_cell.angle_gamma   90.00
#
_symmetry.space_group_name_H-M   'P 1'
#
loop_
_entity.id
_entity.type
_entity.pdbx_description
1 polymer ?
#
loop_
_entity_poly.entity_id
_entity_poly.type
_entity_poly.pdbx_seq_one_letter_code
_entity_poly.pdbx_strand_id
1 'polypeptide(L)'
;MSTVTRPDPTAFATHEVRNQVPPLQGRNLFLDNLPLVEALEREGGGWAHDRAAEVGAFWGGEPMEWGFLANDNPPVLRTHDRYGRRLDAVDFHPAWHKLMARGVADEMHALPWNDPRPGSYVARAAIYMSGTQAEAGFGCPITMTFAAVPALRVTPEVADEWVPRLT
;
A
#
# COMPACT_ATOMS: atom_id res chain seq x y z
N MET A 1 5.13 -16.78 -23.98
CA MET A 1 5.49 -15.46 -23.45
C MET A 1 6.99 -15.41 -23.35
N SER A 2 7.65 -14.56 -24.12
CA SER A 2 9.12 -14.42 -24.12
C SER A 2 9.49 -13.72 -22.80
N THR A 3 10.23 -14.40 -21.95
CA THR A 3 10.86 -13.81 -20.77
C THR A 3 11.94 -12.87 -21.26
N VAL A 4 11.70 -11.56 -21.21
CA VAL A 4 12.75 -10.57 -21.40
C VAL A 4 13.68 -10.71 -20.19
N THR A 5 14.82 -11.40 -20.39
CA THR A 5 15.90 -11.43 -19.41
C THR A 5 16.43 -10.00 -19.26
N ARG A 6 16.28 -9.40 -18.06
CA ARG A 6 16.97 -8.15 -17.75
C ARG A 6 18.46 -8.36 -17.93
N PRO A 7 19.17 -7.46 -18.63
CA PRO A 7 20.61 -7.54 -18.72
C PRO A 7 21.20 -7.44 -17.31
N ASP A 8 22.30 -8.17 -17.08
CA ASP A 8 23.06 -8.08 -15.84
C ASP A 8 23.45 -6.60 -15.60
N PRO A 9 22.99 -5.97 -14.52
CA PRO A 9 23.29 -4.56 -14.27
C PRO A 9 24.77 -4.30 -14.05
N THR A 10 25.57 -5.35 -13.78
CA THR A 10 27.03 -5.23 -13.60
C THR A 10 27.81 -5.32 -14.90
N ALA A 11 27.20 -5.77 -16.01
CA ALA A 11 27.88 -5.99 -17.30
C ALA A 11 28.55 -4.72 -17.86
N PHE A 12 28.07 -3.54 -17.51
CA PHE A 12 28.61 -2.25 -17.95
C PHE A 12 29.04 -1.36 -16.77
N ALA A 13 29.23 -1.94 -15.57
CA ALA A 13 29.62 -1.19 -14.39
C ALA A 13 31.06 -0.65 -14.56
N THR A 14 31.24 0.67 -14.36
CA THR A 14 32.54 1.33 -14.37
C THR A 14 33.21 1.33 -13.00
N HIS A 15 32.48 0.99 -11.94
CA HIS A 15 32.94 0.93 -10.55
C HIS A 15 32.05 0.02 -9.73
N GLU A 16 32.52 -0.37 -8.54
CA GLU A 16 31.72 -1.10 -7.55
C GLU A 16 31.01 -0.09 -6.62
N VAL A 17 29.68 -0.22 -6.48
CA VAL A 17 28.90 0.60 -5.56
C VAL A 17 28.98 0.02 -4.15
N ARG A 18 29.61 0.73 -3.21
CA ARG A 18 29.88 0.25 -1.84
C ARG A 18 29.14 1.01 -0.75
N ASN A 19 28.51 2.13 -1.09
CA ASN A 19 27.89 3.07 -0.15
C ASN A 19 26.37 3.05 -0.17
N GLN A 20 25.76 1.96 -0.64
CA GLN A 20 24.32 1.77 -0.67
C GLN A 20 23.92 0.62 0.25
N VAL A 21 22.75 0.78 0.90
CA VAL A 21 22.17 -0.32 1.68
C VAL A 21 21.59 -1.38 0.74
N PRO A 22 21.58 -2.66 1.15
CA PRO A 22 20.91 -3.71 0.38
C PRO A 22 19.42 -3.41 0.21
N PRO A 23 18.82 -3.80 -0.93
CA PRO A 23 17.37 -3.65 -1.13
C PRO A 23 16.59 -4.51 -0.11
N LEU A 24 15.39 -4.05 0.27
CA LEU A 24 14.49 -4.78 1.18
C LEU A 24 13.69 -5.89 0.48
N GLN A 25 13.85 -6.07 -0.83
CA GLN A 25 13.14 -7.10 -1.59
C GLN A 25 13.43 -8.52 -1.08
N GLY A 26 12.39 -9.35 -1.03
CA GLY A 26 12.48 -10.73 -0.57
C GLY A 26 12.51 -10.89 0.95
N ARG A 27 12.20 -9.83 1.69
CA ARG A 27 12.09 -9.83 3.16
C ARG A 27 10.62 -9.81 3.59
N ASN A 28 10.37 -10.28 4.82
CA ASN A 28 9.06 -10.09 5.43
C ASN A 28 9.04 -8.75 6.16
N LEU A 29 8.31 -7.77 5.60
CA LEU A 29 8.28 -6.40 6.11
C LEU A 29 7.60 -6.25 7.48
N PHE A 30 6.86 -7.26 7.93
CA PHE A 30 6.31 -7.33 9.28
C PHE A 30 7.25 -8.09 10.22
N LEU A 31 7.60 -9.34 9.92
CA LEU A 31 8.38 -10.19 10.83
C LEU A 31 9.80 -9.67 11.07
N ASP A 32 10.41 -9.02 10.07
CA ASP A 32 11.74 -8.41 10.21
C ASP A 32 11.71 -7.09 11.01
N ASN A 33 10.51 -6.54 11.29
CA ASN A 33 10.30 -5.35 12.10
C ASN A 33 9.89 -5.74 13.53
N LEU A 34 10.85 -6.19 14.33
CA LEU A 34 10.60 -6.68 15.71
C LEU A 34 9.79 -5.69 16.56
N PRO A 35 10.08 -4.36 16.56
CA PRO A 35 9.26 -3.43 17.32
C PRO A 35 7.77 -3.43 16.91
N LEU A 36 7.47 -3.66 15.62
CA LEU A 36 6.10 -3.73 15.13
C LEU A 36 5.42 -5.02 15.56
N VAL A 37 6.13 -6.15 15.51
CA VAL A 37 5.65 -7.45 16.01
C VAL A 37 5.32 -7.37 17.50
N GLU A 38 6.26 -6.85 18.30
CA GLU A 38 6.07 -6.67 19.76
C GLU A 38 4.91 -5.72 20.08
N ALA A 39 4.75 -4.64 19.31
CA ALA A 39 3.65 -3.71 19.49
C ALA A 39 2.30 -4.36 19.16
N LEU A 40 2.20 -5.16 18.10
CA LEU A 40 0.99 -5.87 17.74
C LEU A 40 0.53 -6.78 18.90
N GLU A 41 1.43 -7.57 19.47
CA GLU A 41 1.13 -8.46 20.58
C GLU A 41 0.74 -7.69 21.85
N ARG A 42 1.57 -6.72 22.25
CA ARG A 42 1.38 -5.93 23.48
C ARG A 42 0.06 -5.16 23.50
N GLU A 43 -0.34 -4.60 22.36
CA GLU A 43 -1.54 -3.77 22.25
C GLU A 43 -2.81 -4.58 21.89
N GLY A 44 -2.76 -5.90 22.04
CA GLY A 44 -3.91 -6.79 21.90
C GLY A 44 -4.30 -7.13 20.46
N GLY A 45 -3.41 -6.90 19.49
CA GLY A 45 -3.60 -7.24 18.09
C GLY A 45 -3.07 -8.62 17.69
N GLY A 46 -2.57 -9.44 18.64
CA GLY A 46 -1.93 -10.74 18.37
C GLY A 46 -2.78 -11.71 17.55
N TRP A 47 -4.10 -11.59 17.58
CA TRP A 47 -5.02 -12.34 16.73
C TRP A 47 -4.79 -12.12 15.23
N ALA A 48 -4.17 -11.01 14.84
CA ALA A 48 -3.86 -10.66 13.46
C ALA A 48 -2.41 -11.03 13.07
N HIS A 49 -1.64 -11.68 13.93
CA HIS A 49 -0.22 -11.98 13.71
C HIS A 49 0.02 -12.70 12.38
N ASP A 50 -0.68 -13.82 12.14
CA ASP A 50 -0.49 -14.62 10.95
C ASP A 50 -0.86 -13.84 9.68
N ARG A 51 -1.95 -13.08 9.73
CA ARG A 51 -2.35 -12.19 8.65
C ARG A 51 -1.31 -11.10 8.38
N ALA A 52 -0.80 -10.47 9.42
CA ALA A 52 0.24 -9.45 9.29
C ALA A 52 1.55 -10.04 8.72
N ALA A 53 1.91 -11.27 9.10
CA ALA A 53 3.05 -11.99 8.55
C ALA A 53 2.87 -12.33 7.06
N GLU A 54 1.69 -12.81 6.65
CA GLU A 54 1.36 -13.06 5.24
C GLU A 54 1.45 -11.77 4.41
N VAL A 55 0.82 -10.70 4.90
CA VAL A 55 0.85 -9.39 4.27
C VAL A 55 2.29 -8.85 4.18
N GLY A 56 3.06 -8.94 5.25
CA GLY A 56 4.45 -8.50 5.27
C GLY A 56 5.34 -9.26 4.27
N ALA A 57 5.13 -10.56 4.12
CA ALA A 57 5.82 -11.37 3.12
C ALA A 57 5.45 -10.95 1.68
N PHE A 58 4.16 -10.74 1.41
CA PHE A 58 3.69 -10.30 0.10
C PHE A 58 4.27 -8.93 -0.29
N TRP A 59 4.16 -7.93 0.61
CA TRP A 59 4.62 -6.57 0.33
C TRP A 59 6.15 -6.45 0.21
N GLY A 60 6.91 -7.34 0.83
CA GLY A 60 8.36 -7.43 0.64
C GLY A 60 8.81 -8.12 -0.65
N GLY A 61 7.86 -8.64 -1.44
CA GLY A 61 8.11 -9.29 -2.72
C GLY A 61 7.94 -8.36 -3.93
N GLU A 62 7.15 -8.80 -4.92
CA GLU A 62 6.90 -8.07 -6.18
C GLU A 62 6.37 -6.63 -6.00
N PRO A 63 5.55 -6.30 -4.96
CA PRO A 63 5.09 -4.93 -4.75
C PRO A 63 6.19 -3.88 -4.58
N MET A 64 7.38 -4.26 -4.12
CA MET A 64 8.53 -3.35 -4.07
C MET A 64 8.89 -2.82 -5.47
N GLU A 65 8.82 -3.67 -6.50
CA GLU A 65 9.03 -3.25 -7.90
C GLU A 65 7.87 -2.38 -8.40
N TRP A 66 6.62 -2.68 -8.00
CA TRP A 66 5.49 -1.83 -8.35
C TRP A 66 5.65 -0.41 -7.78
N GLY A 67 6.22 -0.29 -6.57
CA GLY A 67 6.55 1.00 -5.96
C GLY A 67 7.51 1.81 -6.82
N PHE A 68 8.63 1.22 -7.24
CA PHE A 68 9.57 1.89 -8.13
C PHE A 68 8.92 2.30 -9.46
N LEU A 69 8.16 1.39 -10.09
CA LEU A 69 7.45 1.69 -11.34
C LEU A 69 6.42 2.82 -11.20
N ALA A 70 5.70 2.87 -10.08
CA ALA A 70 4.74 3.93 -9.82
C ALA A 70 5.43 5.28 -9.61
N ASN A 71 6.56 5.31 -8.91
CA ASN A 71 7.33 6.53 -8.67
C ASN A 71 8.04 7.05 -9.94
N ASP A 72 8.55 6.14 -10.78
CA ASP A 72 9.22 6.51 -12.04
C ASP A 72 8.22 7.01 -13.10
N ASN A 73 6.91 6.71 -12.93
CA ASN A 73 5.85 7.09 -13.84
C ASN A 73 4.75 7.89 -13.11
N PRO A 74 4.98 9.18 -12.82
CA PRO A 74 4.02 10.02 -12.11
C PRO A 74 2.71 10.16 -12.88
N PRO A 75 1.59 10.43 -12.17
CA PRO A 75 0.29 10.62 -12.80
C PRO A 75 0.28 11.74 -13.84
N VAL A 76 -0.43 11.54 -14.94
CA VAL A 76 -0.54 12.50 -16.05
C VAL A 76 -1.97 13.03 -16.14
N LEU A 77 -2.13 14.35 -15.99
CA LEU A 77 -3.42 15.01 -16.16
C LEU A 77 -3.74 15.14 -17.67
N ARG A 78 -4.84 14.56 -18.09
CA ARG A 78 -5.44 14.70 -19.43
C ARG A 78 -6.60 15.67 -19.35
N THR A 79 -6.36 16.93 -19.66
CA THR A 79 -7.40 17.96 -19.61
C THR A 79 -8.39 17.85 -20.78
N HIS A 80 -7.91 17.52 -21.98
CA HIS A 80 -8.69 17.42 -23.21
C HIS A 80 -8.26 16.22 -24.04
N ASP A 81 -9.19 15.72 -24.87
CA ASP A 81 -8.88 14.74 -25.91
C ASP A 81 -8.23 15.45 -27.15
N ARG A 82 -7.84 14.65 -28.13
CA ARG A 82 -7.23 15.16 -29.37
C ARG A 82 -8.18 16.03 -30.24
N TYR A 83 -9.46 16.09 -29.90
CA TYR A 83 -10.47 16.91 -30.59
C TYR A 83 -10.86 18.16 -29.80
N GLY A 84 -10.18 18.44 -28.66
CA GLY A 84 -10.46 19.58 -27.80
C GLY A 84 -11.63 19.40 -26.86
N ARG A 85 -12.17 18.17 -26.69
CA ARG A 85 -13.23 17.88 -25.73
C ARG A 85 -12.63 17.73 -24.33
N ARG A 86 -13.24 18.37 -23.35
CA ARG A 86 -12.78 18.31 -21.94
C ARG A 86 -12.95 16.91 -21.38
N LEU A 87 -11.88 16.36 -20.76
CA LEU A 87 -11.82 15.04 -20.15
C LEU A 87 -11.65 15.15 -18.63
N ASP A 88 -10.72 15.99 -18.17
CA ASP A 88 -10.31 16.12 -16.77
C ASP A 88 -9.97 14.77 -16.13
N ALA A 89 -9.30 13.89 -16.86
CA ALA A 89 -8.90 12.57 -16.42
C ALA A 89 -7.45 12.56 -15.95
N VAL A 90 -7.16 11.70 -14.97
CA VAL A 90 -5.78 11.46 -14.51
C VAL A 90 -5.40 10.02 -14.85
N ASP A 91 -4.34 9.86 -15.65
CA ASP A 91 -3.79 8.56 -16.00
C ASP A 91 -2.74 8.17 -14.96
N PHE A 92 -2.94 7.04 -14.29
CA PHE A 92 -1.96 6.43 -13.40
C PHE A 92 -1.29 5.24 -14.07
N HIS A 93 -0.02 5.00 -13.74
CA HIS A 93 0.67 3.79 -14.19
C HIS A 93 -0.02 2.53 -13.64
N PRO A 94 -0.07 1.40 -14.39
CA PRO A 94 -0.72 0.16 -13.93
C PRO A 94 -0.20 -0.37 -12.59
N ALA A 95 1.06 -0.13 -12.25
CA ALA A 95 1.64 -0.49 -10.96
C ALA A 95 0.94 0.21 -9.78
N TRP A 96 0.58 1.50 -9.94
CA TRP A 96 -0.18 2.22 -8.91
C TRP A 96 -1.55 1.57 -8.66
N HIS A 97 -2.24 1.15 -9.71
CA HIS A 97 -3.52 0.45 -9.57
C HIS A 97 -3.37 -0.89 -8.84
N LYS A 98 -2.26 -1.63 -9.07
CA LYS A 98 -1.96 -2.86 -8.34
C LYS A 98 -1.74 -2.60 -6.84
N LEU A 99 -0.96 -1.57 -6.50
CA LEU A 99 -0.73 -1.14 -5.11
C LEU A 99 -2.05 -0.79 -4.42
N MET A 100 -2.88 0.05 -5.04
CA MET A 100 -4.20 0.41 -4.52
C MET A 100 -5.12 -0.79 -4.34
N ALA A 101 -5.25 -1.64 -5.35
CA ALA A 101 -6.10 -2.82 -5.29
C ALA A 101 -5.68 -3.78 -4.16
N ARG A 102 -4.38 -3.98 -3.98
CA ARG A 102 -3.87 -4.82 -2.91
C ARG A 102 -4.07 -4.16 -1.53
N GLY A 103 -3.80 -2.86 -1.38
CA GLY A 103 -4.04 -2.14 -0.13
C GLY A 103 -5.51 -2.18 0.32
N VAL A 104 -6.44 -2.12 -0.63
CA VAL A 104 -7.88 -2.31 -0.36
C VAL A 104 -8.18 -3.75 0.01
N ALA A 105 -7.64 -4.75 -0.70
CA ALA A 105 -7.84 -6.16 -0.39
C ALA A 105 -7.27 -6.57 0.98
N ASP A 106 -6.20 -5.92 1.42
CA ASP A 106 -5.63 -6.08 2.76
C ASP A 106 -6.39 -5.29 3.84
N GLU A 107 -7.50 -4.62 3.49
CA GLU A 107 -8.34 -3.79 4.38
C GLU A 107 -7.56 -2.66 5.10
N MET A 108 -6.52 -2.14 4.49
CA MET A 108 -5.75 -1.02 5.06
C MET A 108 -6.60 0.24 5.29
N HIS A 109 -7.71 0.37 4.56
CA HIS A 109 -8.66 1.48 4.65
C HIS A 109 -9.79 1.23 5.66
N ALA A 110 -10.09 -0.03 6.03
CA ALA A 110 -11.36 -0.33 6.66
C ALA A 110 -11.31 -1.33 7.83
N LEU A 111 -10.20 -2.05 8.08
CA LEU A 111 -10.16 -3.16 9.03
C LEU A 111 -10.82 -2.86 10.39
N PRO A 112 -10.56 -1.74 11.11
CA PRO A 112 -11.22 -1.47 12.39
C PRO A 112 -12.71 -1.12 12.27
N TRP A 113 -13.16 -0.76 11.08
CA TRP A 113 -14.56 -0.45 10.82
C TRP A 113 -15.38 -1.71 10.52
N ASN A 114 -14.77 -2.69 9.85
CA ASN A 114 -15.37 -3.97 9.49
C ASN A 114 -15.26 -5.00 10.62
N ASP A 115 -14.18 -4.95 11.40
CA ASP A 115 -13.92 -5.85 12.52
C ASP A 115 -13.55 -5.05 13.80
N PRO A 116 -14.53 -4.39 14.45
CA PRO A 116 -14.32 -3.50 15.59
C PRO A 116 -14.11 -4.26 16.90
N ARG A 117 -13.01 -4.98 17.03
CA ARG A 117 -12.61 -5.70 18.24
C ARG A 117 -11.33 -5.11 18.86
N PRO A 118 -11.00 -5.45 20.12
CA PRO A 118 -9.75 -5.02 20.74
C PRO A 118 -8.55 -5.32 19.84
N GLY A 119 -7.63 -4.35 19.71
CA GLY A 119 -6.43 -4.47 18.87
C GLY A 119 -6.63 -4.26 17.38
N SER A 120 -7.84 -4.00 16.86
CA SER A 120 -8.07 -3.83 15.41
C SER A 120 -7.34 -2.62 14.81
N TYR A 121 -7.16 -1.55 15.58
CA TYR A 121 -6.39 -0.39 15.12
C TYR A 121 -4.90 -0.69 14.99
N VAL A 122 -4.31 -1.42 15.94
CA VAL A 122 -2.90 -1.82 15.86
C VAL A 122 -2.69 -2.89 14.80
N ALA A 123 -3.65 -3.79 14.61
CA ALA A 123 -3.63 -4.76 13.51
C ALA A 123 -3.63 -4.05 12.15
N ARG A 124 -4.54 -3.09 11.94
CA ARG A 124 -4.52 -2.24 10.75
C ARG A 124 -3.19 -1.51 10.58
N ALA A 125 -2.65 -0.93 11.65
CA ALA A 125 -1.39 -0.21 11.60
C ALA A 125 -0.23 -1.11 11.15
N ALA A 126 -0.15 -2.35 11.66
CA ALA A 126 0.87 -3.32 11.25
C ALA A 126 0.79 -3.66 9.76
N ILE A 127 -0.41 -3.91 9.24
CA ILE A 127 -0.68 -4.19 7.83
C ILE A 127 -0.32 -2.96 6.97
N TYR A 128 -0.80 -1.78 7.35
CA TYR A 128 -0.57 -0.54 6.63
C TYR A 128 0.91 -0.16 6.57
N MET A 129 1.62 -0.26 7.70
CA MET A 129 3.06 0.05 7.75
C MET A 129 3.89 -0.91 6.91
N SER A 130 3.48 -2.18 6.80
CA SER A 130 4.13 -3.13 5.90
C SER A 130 3.97 -2.72 4.44
N GLY A 131 2.75 -2.38 4.00
CA GLY A 131 2.49 -1.99 2.62
C GLY A 131 3.16 -0.67 2.21
N THR A 132 3.15 0.32 3.09
CA THR A 132 3.72 1.64 2.79
C THR A 132 5.25 1.66 2.70
N GLN A 133 5.94 0.58 3.10
CA GLN A 133 7.37 0.42 2.83
C GLN A 133 7.65 0.17 1.33
N ALA A 134 6.71 -0.43 0.60
CA ALA A 134 6.86 -0.64 -0.85
C ALA A 134 6.67 0.68 -1.63
N GLU A 135 5.65 1.48 -1.25
CA GLU A 135 5.38 2.78 -1.86
C GLU A 135 4.45 3.58 -0.92
N ALA A 136 4.84 4.80 -0.59
CA ALA A 136 4.10 5.60 0.40
C ALA A 136 2.93 6.40 -0.22
N GLY A 137 2.97 6.71 -1.50
CA GLY A 137 2.00 7.58 -2.16
C GLY A 137 0.60 6.97 -2.25
N PHE A 138 0.48 5.65 -2.47
CA PHE A 138 -0.84 4.99 -2.45
C PHE A 138 -1.45 4.95 -1.04
N GLY A 139 -0.64 5.05 0.00
CA GLY A 139 -1.09 5.05 1.39
C GLY A 139 -1.94 6.29 1.74
N CYS A 140 -1.71 7.42 1.07
CA CYS A 140 -2.46 8.65 1.32
C CYS A 140 -3.98 8.48 1.08
N PRO A 141 -4.47 8.10 -0.11
CA PRO A 141 -5.91 7.88 -0.34
C PRO A 141 -6.49 6.78 0.55
N ILE A 142 -5.74 5.71 0.83
CA ILE A 142 -6.12 4.64 1.78
C ILE A 142 -6.38 5.23 3.17
N THR A 143 -5.46 6.06 3.69
CA THR A 143 -5.62 6.66 5.02
C THR A 143 -6.72 7.72 5.05
N MET A 144 -6.91 8.48 3.98
CA MET A 144 -8.02 9.44 3.88
C MET A 144 -9.37 8.72 3.92
N THR A 145 -9.52 7.61 3.21
CA THR A 145 -10.73 6.76 3.25
C THR A 145 -10.97 6.25 4.68
N PHE A 146 -9.94 5.73 5.33
CA PHE A 146 -10.02 5.30 6.73
C PHE A 146 -10.50 6.42 7.66
N ALA A 147 -9.92 7.62 7.53
CA ALA A 147 -10.21 8.77 8.37
C ALA A 147 -11.57 9.42 8.07
N ALA A 148 -12.15 9.20 6.90
CA ALA A 148 -13.46 9.72 6.53
C ALA A 148 -14.59 9.10 7.36
N VAL A 149 -14.48 7.83 7.75
CA VAL A 149 -15.56 7.11 8.45
C VAL A 149 -15.99 7.80 9.76
N PRO A 150 -15.11 8.14 10.71
CA PRO A 150 -15.55 8.82 11.94
C PRO A 150 -16.09 10.23 11.66
N ALA A 151 -15.61 10.93 10.65
CA ALA A 151 -16.13 12.23 10.26
C ALA A 151 -17.57 12.13 9.72
N LEU A 152 -17.84 11.14 8.86
CA LEU A 152 -19.18 10.89 8.31
C LEU A 152 -20.16 10.46 9.40
N ARG A 153 -19.72 9.69 10.40
CA ARG A 153 -20.56 9.24 11.51
C ARG A 153 -21.10 10.34 12.40
N VAL A 154 -20.61 11.58 12.27
CA VAL A 154 -21.17 12.75 12.97
C VAL A 154 -22.59 13.06 12.45
N THR A 155 -22.91 12.74 11.19
CA THR A 155 -24.22 12.94 10.56
C THR A 155 -24.77 11.59 10.10
N PRO A 156 -25.71 10.97 10.86
CA PRO A 156 -26.18 9.62 10.61
C PRO A 156 -26.65 9.37 9.18
N GLU A 157 -27.45 10.29 8.62
CA GLU A 157 -28.02 10.14 7.27
C GLU A 157 -26.93 10.09 6.18
N VAL A 158 -25.80 10.79 6.38
CA VAL A 158 -24.65 10.76 5.48
C VAL A 158 -23.86 9.47 5.70
N ALA A 159 -23.71 9.05 6.96
CA ALA A 159 -22.99 7.81 7.29
C ALA A 159 -23.68 6.58 6.71
N ASP A 160 -25.01 6.50 6.81
CA ASP A 160 -25.80 5.35 6.29
C ASP A 160 -25.62 5.17 4.77
N GLU A 161 -25.43 6.27 4.05
CA GLU A 161 -25.20 6.22 2.61
C GLU A 161 -23.73 5.88 2.28
N TRP A 162 -22.78 6.54 2.94
CA TRP A 162 -21.38 6.57 2.48
C TRP A 162 -20.46 5.54 3.17
N VAL A 163 -20.67 5.24 4.46
CA VAL A 163 -19.79 4.30 5.16
C VAL A 163 -19.76 2.93 4.49
N PRO A 164 -20.91 2.32 4.08
CA PRO A 164 -20.88 1.03 3.40
C PRO A 164 -20.16 1.02 2.03
N ARG A 165 -19.95 2.20 1.44
CA ARG A 165 -19.22 2.34 0.17
C ARG A 165 -17.73 2.52 0.37
N LEU A 166 -17.30 2.89 1.58
CA LEU A 166 -15.92 3.18 1.94
C LEU A 166 -15.27 2.04 2.73
N THR A 167 -16.04 1.12 3.24
CA THR A 167 -15.62 -0.04 4.02
C THR A 167 -16.09 -1.33 3.36
#